data_bd5194d0ab784ee4e0c5a660e808757a
#
_entry.id   bd5194d0ab784ee4e0c5a660e808757a
#
_cell.length_a   1.000
_cell.length_b   1.000
_cell.length_c   1.000
_cell.angle_alpha   90.00
_cell.angle_beta   90.00
_cell.angle_gamma   90.00
#
_symmetry.space_group_name_H-M   'P 1'
#
loop_
_entity.id
_entity.type
_entity.pdbx_description
1 polymer ?
#
loop_
_entity_poly.entity_id
_entity_poly.type
_entity_poly.pdbx_seq_one_letter_code
_entity_poly.pdbx_strand_id
1 'polypeptide(L)'
;MATEEYGILLNKRVDLPFSELIDCGKVAYVGKVDFAKGTWLGIILDKPVGKNNGVIQGKQYFEANDKCGLFVRPSACKLAFSGAYAHAYIEGRRNIEE
;
A
#
# COMPACT_ATOMS: atom_id res chain seq x y z
N MET A 1 -3.29 -11.04 13.62
CA MET A 1 -4.25 -10.33 12.76
C MET A 1 -3.60 -9.95 11.43
N ALA A 2 -4.41 -9.85 10.41
CA ALA A 2 -3.91 -9.58 9.07
C ALA A 2 -3.10 -8.29 8.98
N THR A 3 -3.53 -7.23 9.69
CA THR A 3 -2.84 -5.95 9.65
C THR A 3 -1.41 -6.04 10.16
N GLU A 4 -1.21 -6.83 11.21
CA GLU A 4 0.14 -7.00 11.76
C GLU A 4 1.05 -7.74 10.79
N GLU A 5 0.50 -8.72 10.08
CA GLU A 5 1.26 -9.47 9.10
C GLU A 5 1.72 -8.58 7.95
N TYR A 6 0.87 -7.64 7.54
CA TYR A 6 1.19 -6.73 6.45
C TYR A 6 2.15 -5.63 6.87
N GLY A 7 2.41 -5.47 8.17
CA GLY A 7 3.32 -4.44 8.66
C GLY A 7 4.73 -4.53 8.11
N ILE A 8 5.16 -5.73 7.70
CA ILE A 8 6.49 -5.90 7.14
C ILE A 8 6.64 -5.18 5.79
N LEU A 9 5.52 -4.76 5.20
CA LEU A 9 5.56 -4.05 3.91
C LEU A 9 5.89 -2.58 4.05
N LEU A 10 5.85 -2.04 5.27
CA LEU A 10 6.11 -0.62 5.48
C LEU A 10 7.49 -0.26 4.94
N ASN A 11 7.55 0.85 4.22
CA ASN A 11 8.76 1.38 3.58
C ASN A 11 9.27 0.54 2.39
N LYS A 12 8.51 -0.46 1.96
CA LYS A 12 8.89 -1.26 0.80
C LYS A 12 8.38 -0.60 -0.49
N ARG A 13 9.13 -0.80 -1.56
CA ARG A 13 8.73 -0.32 -2.89
C ARG A 13 7.72 -1.28 -3.49
N VAL A 14 6.73 -0.72 -4.17
CA VAL A 14 5.68 -1.52 -4.82
C VAL A 14 5.42 -0.99 -6.21
N ASP A 15 4.96 -1.89 -7.09
CA ASP A 15 4.50 -1.56 -8.42
C ASP A 15 2.97 -1.61 -8.44
N LEU A 16 2.37 -0.76 -9.24
CA LEU A 16 0.92 -0.61 -9.30
C LEU A 16 0.44 -0.93 -10.72
N PRO A 17 0.34 -2.22 -11.05
CA PRO A 17 0.12 -2.65 -12.44
C PRO A 17 -1.26 -2.34 -13.00
N PHE A 18 -2.20 -1.90 -12.15
CA PHE A 18 -3.55 -1.61 -12.60
C PHE A 18 -3.68 -0.27 -13.32
N SER A 19 -2.63 0.52 -13.36
CA SER A 19 -2.70 1.85 -13.95
C SER A 19 -1.50 2.12 -14.84
N GLU A 20 -1.75 2.71 -16.00
CA GLU A 20 -0.68 3.11 -16.90
C GLU A 20 -0.02 4.40 -16.45
N LEU A 21 -0.74 5.22 -15.67
CA LEU A 21 -0.23 6.50 -15.20
C LEU A 21 0.57 6.39 -13.90
N ILE A 22 0.27 5.37 -13.11
CA ILE A 22 0.86 5.19 -11.78
C ILE A 22 1.76 3.97 -11.83
N ASP A 23 3.07 4.21 -11.83
CA ASP A 23 4.04 3.13 -11.98
C ASP A 23 4.37 2.46 -10.66
N CYS A 24 4.85 3.23 -9.68
CA CYS A 24 5.38 2.66 -8.46
C CYS A 24 5.36 3.68 -7.35
N GLY A 25 5.61 3.19 -6.14
CA GLY A 25 5.68 4.04 -4.97
C GLY A 25 6.23 3.28 -3.79
N LYS A 26 6.14 3.89 -2.62
CA LYS A 26 6.62 3.32 -1.37
C LYS A 26 5.47 3.20 -0.39
N VAL A 27 5.39 2.07 0.31
CA VAL A 27 4.37 1.86 1.32
C VAL A 27 4.67 2.72 2.54
N ALA A 28 3.77 3.65 2.85
CA ALA A 28 3.92 4.58 3.97
C ALA A 28 2.92 4.31 5.09
N TYR A 29 1.89 3.53 4.83
CA TYR A 29 0.88 3.20 5.83
C TYR A 29 0.36 1.80 5.58
N VAL A 30 0.16 1.04 6.65
CA VAL A 30 -0.45 -0.28 6.58
C VAL A 30 -1.45 -0.38 7.71
N GLY A 31 -2.70 -0.70 7.38
CA GLY A 31 -3.65 -0.88 8.46
C GLY A 31 -5.08 -0.59 8.07
N LYS A 32 -5.89 -0.44 9.11
CA LYS A 32 -7.30 -0.12 8.95
C LYS A 32 -7.47 1.38 8.75
N VAL A 33 -8.53 1.73 8.07
CA VAL A 33 -8.88 3.13 7.80
C VAL A 33 -10.34 3.36 8.21
N ASP A 34 -10.69 4.64 8.39
CA ASP A 34 -12.05 4.97 8.80
C ASP A 34 -13.03 5.00 7.63
N PHE A 35 -12.53 5.12 6.40
CA PHE A 35 -13.38 5.33 5.23
C PHE A 35 -13.77 4.04 4.50
N ALA A 36 -13.23 2.89 4.90
CA ALA A 36 -13.55 1.61 4.25
C ALA A 36 -13.11 0.46 5.13
N LYS A 37 -13.68 -0.72 4.90
CA LYS A 37 -13.35 -1.91 5.68
C LYS A 37 -12.06 -2.55 5.19
N GLY A 38 -11.43 -3.33 6.05
CA GLY A 38 -10.30 -4.18 5.71
C GLY A 38 -8.97 -3.47 5.84
N THR A 39 -7.93 -4.17 5.40
CA THR A 39 -6.57 -3.67 5.45
C THR A 39 -6.26 -2.91 4.15
N TRP A 40 -5.66 -1.74 4.31
CA TRP A 40 -5.28 -0.89 3.19
C TRP A 40 -3.81 -0.54 3.29
N LEU A 41 -3.21 -0.30 2.13
CA LEU A 41 -1.85 0.22 2.04
C LEU A 41 -1.93 1.66 1.56
N GLY A 42 -1.27 2.57 2.29
CA GLY A 42 -1.10 3.94 1.85
C GLY A 42 0.24 4.05 1.14
N ILE A 43 0.20 4.55 -0.08
CA ILE A 43 1.38 4.58 -0.96
C ILE A 43 1.77 6.02 -1.24
N ILE A 44 3.07 6.32 -1.11
CA ILE A 44 3.63 7.58 -1.59
C ILE A 44 4.17 7.32 -2.99
N LEU A 45 3.56 7.98 -3.96
CA LEU A 45 3.92 7.82 -5.37
C LEU A 45 5.10 8.71 -5.72
N ASP A 46 5.86 8.31 -6.73
CA ASP A 46 7.00 9.09 -7.20
C ASP A 46 6.56 10.30 -8.02
N LYS A 47 5.32 10.31 -8.49
CA LYS A 47 4.76 11.39 -9.32
C LYS A 47 3.42 11.83 -8.76
N PRO A 48 3.01 13.08 -9.00
CA PRO A 48 1.73 13.59 -8.46
C PRO A 48 0.53 13.13 -9.32
N VAL A 49 0.37 11.83 -9.44
CA VAL A 49 -0.72 11.19 -10.20
C VAL A 49 -1.67 10.42 -9.29
N GLY A 50 -1.57 10.62 -7.99
CA GLY A 50 -2.43 10.00 -7.01
C GLY A 50 -3.68 10.80 -6.72
N LYS A 51 -4.31 10.51 -5.59
CA LYS A 51 -5.60 11.09 -5.25
C LYS A 51 -5.59 11.98 -4.00
N ASN A 52 -4.56 11.89 -3.18
CA ASN A 52 -4.53 12.63 -1.92
C ASN A 52 -3.09 12.92 -1.49
N ASN A 53 -2.95 13.50 -0.32
CA ASN A 53 -1.65 13.80 0.28
C ASN A 53 -1.45 13.02 1.59
N GLY A 54 -2.19 11.92 1.75
CA GLY A 54 -2.15 11.12 2.98
C GLY A 54 -3.24 11.49 3.97
N VAL A 55 -4.04 12.51 3.69
CA VAL A 55 -5.13 12.96 4.55
C VAL A 55 -6.45 12.63 3.85
N ILE A 56 -7.33 11.90 4.54
CA ILE A 56 -8.66 11.55 4.04
C ILE A 56 -9.68 11.96 5.09
N GLN A 57 -10.64 12.78 4.68
CA GLN A 57 -11.74 13.20 5.55
C GLN A 57 -11.23 13.77 6.88
N GLY A 58 -10.17 14.57 6.80
CA GLY A 58 -9.64 15.26 7.96
C GLY A 58 -8.68 14.44 8.82
N LYS A 59 -8.45 13.17 8.49
CA LYS A 59 -7.55 12.32 9.25
C LYS A 59 -6.29 12.04 8.44
N GLN A 60 -5.14 12.27 9.07
CA GLN A 60 -3.86 12.02 8.42
C GLN A 60 -3.39 10.60 8.70
N TYR A 61 -3.19 9.83 7.64
CA TYR A 61 -2.68 8.46 7.73
C TYR A 61 -1.19 8.40 7.46
N PHE A 62 -0.72 9.26 6.57
CA PHE A 62 0.70 9.40 6.27
C PHE A 62 0.89 10.78 5.65
N GLU A 63 2.13 11.15 5.39
CA GLU A 63 2.45 12.47 4.85
C GLU A 63 3.02 12.33 3.46
N ALA A 64 2.38 12.98 2.47
CA ALA A 64 2.83 12.98 1.09
C ALA A 64 2.57 14.36 0.48
N ASN A 65 3.29 14.66 -0.59
CA ASN A 65 3.03 15.87 -1.34
C ASN A 65 1.66 15.77 -2.01
N ASP A 66 1.16 16.91 -2.50
CA ASP A 66 -0.13 16.96 -3.15
C ASP A 66 -0.21 15.94 -4.28
N LYS A 67 -1.30 15.17 -4.31
CA LYS A 67 -1.57 14.15 -5.32
C LYS A 67 -0.50 13.05 -5.41
N CYS A 68 0.32 12.92 -4.39
CA CYS A 68 1.31 11.85 -4.35
C CYS A 68 0.87 10.68 -3.47
N GLY A 69 -0.30 10.77 -2.84
CA GLY A 69 -0.81 9.71 -1.99
C GLY A 69 -1.89 8.89 -2.68
N LEU A 70 -1.93 7.60 -2.33
CA LEU A 70 -2.93 6.69 -2.86
C LEU A 70 -3.14 5.55 -1.88
N PHE A 71 -4.41 5.15 -1.68
CA PHE A 71 -4.72 3.96 -0.91
C PHE A 71 -5.08 2.82 -1.84
N VAL A 72 -4.49 1.66 -1.60
CA VAL A 72 -4.75 0.46 -2.41
C VAL A 72 -4.89 -0.74 -1.51
N ARG A 73 -5.59 -1.76 -2.01
CA ARG A 73 -5.65 -3.05 -1.33
C ARG A 73 -4.32 -3.79 -1.55
N PRO A 74 -3.94 -4.66 -0.61
CA PRO A 74 -2.73 -5.48 -0.82
C PRO A 74 -2.81 -6.36 -2.06
N SER A 75 -4.02 -6.66 -2.53
CA SER A 75 -4.20 -7.47 -3.75
C SER A 75 -3.94 -6.68 -5.02
N ALA A 76 -3.79 -5.36 -4.93
CA ALA A 76 -3.68 -4.50 -6.11
C ALA A 76 -2.24 -4.08 -6.42
N CYS A 77 -1.28 -4.35 -5.53
CA CYS A 77 0.09 -3.93 -5.78
C CYS A 77 1.06 -5.10 -5.71
N LYS A 78 2.13 -5.01 -6.50
CA LYS A 78 3.19 -6.00 -6.53
C LYS A 78 4.41 -5.47 -5.80
N LEU A 79 5.07 -6.34 -5.04
CA LEU A 79 6.27 -5.98 -4.32
C LEU A 79 7.45 -5.97 -5.26
N ALA A 80 8.19 -4.85 -5.30
CA ALA A 80 9.29 -4.70 -6.23
C ALA A 80 10.39 -5.74 -5.98
N PHE A 81 10.59 -6.13 -4.72
CA PHE A 81 11.67 -7.06 -4.38
C PHE A 81 11.34 -8.52 -4.70
N SER A 82 10.07 -8.88 -4.86
CA SER A 82 9.70 -10.29 -5.08
C SER A 82 8.87 -10.52 -6.33
N GLY A 83 8.26 -9.47 -6.87
CA GLY A 83 7.36 -9.61 -8.02
C GLY A 83 6.00 -10.19 -7.68
N ALA A 84 5.76 -10.55 -6.43
CA ALA A 84 4.47 -11.11 -6.01
C ALA A 84 3.53 -9.99 -5.57
N TYR A 85 2.22 -10.21 -5.74
CA TYR A 85 1.25 -9.30 -5.14
C TYR A 85 1.41 -9.31 -3.62
N ALA A 86 1.16 -8.18 -2.99
CA ALA A 86 1.43 -8.02 -1.57
C ALA A 86 0.66 -9.05 -0.74
N HIS A 87 -0.63 -9.28 -1.05
CA HIS A 87 -1.41 -10.24 -0.28
C HIS A 87 -0.89 -11.67 -0.45
N ALA A 88 -0.46 -12.02 -1.67
CA ALA A 88 0.05 -13.36 -1.94
C ALA A 88 1.38 -13.60 -1.24
N TYR A 89 2.20 -12.56 -1.17
CA TYR A 89 3.48 -12.66 -0.47
C TYR A 89 3.27 -12.96 1.02
N ILE A 90 2.31 -12.26 1.63
CA ILE A 90 2.03 -12.46 3.06
C ILE A 90 1.46 -13.86 3.30
N GLU A 91 0.55 -14.33 2.44
CA GLU A 91 0.01 -15.67 2.58
C GLU A 91 1.06 -16.74 2.38
N GLY A 92 1.99 -16.51 1.45
CA GLY A 92 3.10 -17.43 1.24
C GLY A 92 3.99 -17.53 2.46
N ARG A 93 4.29 -16.41 3.12
CA ARG A 93 5.07 -16.42 4.34
C ARG A 93 4.35 -17.19 5.45
N ARG A 94 3.04 -16.98 5.57
CA ARG A 94 2.25 -17.69 6.59
C ARG A 94 2.33 -19.19 6.37
N ASN A 95 2.21 -19.63 5.13
CA ASN A 95 2.28 -21.06 4.82
C ASN A 95 3.65 -21.64 5.11
N ILE A 96 4.71 -20.89 4.82
CA ILE A 96 6.07 -21.34 5.06
C ILE A 96 6.34 -21.47 6.57
N GLU A 97 5.77 -20.57 7.35
CA GLU A 97 6.03 -20.54 8.78
C GLU A 97 5.28 -21.65 9.54
N GLU A 98 4.25 -22.21 8.92
CA GLU A 98 3.55 -23.33 9.54
C GLU A 98 4.36 -24.61 9.45
#